data_a7399d9c69dcdcb8f8b02a36e7f43f1d
#
_entry.id   a7399d9c69dcdcb8f8b02a36e7f43f1d
#
_cell.length_a   1.000
_cell.length_b   1.000
_cell.length_c   1.000
_cell.angle_alpha   90.00
_cell.angle_beta   90.00
_cell.angle_gamma   90.00
#
_symmetry.space_group_name_H-M   'P 1'
#
loop_
_entity.id
_entity.type
_entity.pdbx_description
1 polymer ?
#
loop_
_entity_poly.entity_id
_entity_poly.type
_entity_poly.pdbx_seq_one_letter_code
_entity_poly.pdbx_strand_id
1 'polypeptide(L)'
;MKSNKIALGTVQWGMNYGISNKKGIPSKKELDKIISLARINGINLLDTAKGYGDAEERIGKFSNLDFRIVTKINSISVDCSVENQVEDSLQRLKNDILYGCLFHDVNELLKLPSLWEEINFLKKKGKIEKIGVSLYNPYELEQLLSLNIIPDLIQIPFNLINRRFATYFKKLRNLKIEIH
;
A
#
# COMPACT_ATOMS: atom_id res chain seq x y z
N MET A 1 -20.58 -8.98 8.49
CA MET A 1 -20.66 -8.02 7.36
C MET A 1 -19.97 -8.63 6.15
N LYS A 2 -20.54 -8.53 4.94
CA LYS A 2 -19.82 -8.92 3.71
C LYS A 2 -18.61 -8.01 3.58
N SER A 3 -17.41 -8.57 3.48
CA SER A 3 -16.19 -7.83 3.22
C SER A 3 -16.35 -7.04 1.92
N ASN A 4 -16.27 -5.72 2.00
CA ASN A 4 -16.24 -4.89 0.80
C ASN A 4 -14.89 -5.09 0.10
N LYS A 5 -14.92 -5.33 -1.21
CA LYS A 5 -13.71 -5.53 -2.03
C LYS A 5 -13.16 -4.22 -2.59
N ILE A 6 -13.72 -3.09 -2.17
CA ILE A 6 -13.30 -1.75 -2.62
C ILE A 6 -12.38 -1.14 -1.58
N ALA A 7 -11.28 -0.56 -2.04
CA ALA A 7 -10.39 0.30 -1.26
C ALA A 7 -10.40 1.72 -1.85
N LEU A 8 -10.08 2.72 -1.04
CA LEU A 8 -9.90 4.10 -1.50
C LEU A 8 -8.40 4.37 -1.74
N GLY A 9 -8.06 4.69 -2.99
CA GLY A 9 -6.75 5.24 -3.31
C GLY A 9 -6.67 6.72 -2.92
N THR A 10 -5.57 7.12 -2.32
CA THR A 10 -5.43 8.46 -1.71
C THR A 10 -4.40 9.36 -2.39
N VAL A 11 -3.85 8.97 -3.54
CA VAL A 11 -2.85 9.78 -4.26
C VAL A 11 -3.32 11.21 -4.49
N GLN A 12 -4.60 11.41 -4.87
CA GLN A 12 -5.18 12.73 -5.07
C GLN A 12 -5.39 13.51 -3.78
N TRP A 13 -5.28 12.88 -2.62
CA TRP A 13 -5.40 13.58 -1.36
C TRP A 13 -4.15 14.39 -1.04
N GLY A 14 -2.99 14.01 -1.56
CA GLY A 14 -1.72 14.64 -1.29
C GLY A 14 -1.08 15.34 -2.49
N MET A 15 -1.57 15.09 -3.71
CA MET A 15 -0.98 15.68 -4.91
C MET A 15 -1.99 15.82 -6.06
N ASN A 16 -1.68 16.73 -6.98
CA ASN A 16 -2.48 16.92 -8.18
C ASN A 16 -2.17 15.82 -9.20
N TYR A 17 -2.87 14.68 -9.07
CA TYR A 17 -2.61 13.46 -9.83
C TYR A 17 -3.81 13.04 -10.67
N GLY A 18 -3.51 12.47 -11.86
CA GLY A 18 -4.47 11.87 -12.78
C GLY A 18 -4.94 12.84 -13.88
N ILE A 19 -4.97 12.34 -15.13
CA ILE A 19 -5.33 13.12 -16.32
C ILE A 19 -6.78 13.65 -16.28
N SER A 20 -7.66 13.01 -15.54
CA SER A 20 -9.07 13.40 -15.35
C SER A 20 -9.28 14.34 -14.16
N ASN A 21 -8.27 14.55 -13.33
CA ASN A 21 -8.37 15.41 -12.16
C ASN A 21 -8.28 16.89 -12.56
N LYS A 22 -9.43 17.54 -12.67
CA LYS A 22 -9.54 18.98 -12.98
C LYS A 22 -9.69 19.86 -11.73
N LYS A 23 -9.93 19.24 -10.56
CA LYS A 23 -10.23 19.97 -9.31
C LYS A 23 -9.03 20.09 -8.37
N GLY A 24 -7.92 19.39 -8.68
CA GLY A 24 -6.74 19.36 -7.84
C GLY A 24 -6.94 18.52 -6.58
N ILE A 25 -6.27 18.94 -5.50
CA ILE A 25 -6.30 18.26 -4.21
C ILE A 25 -7.60 18.61 -3.48
N PRO A 26 -8.38 17.62 -3.00
CA PRO A 26 -9.64 17.88 -2.33
C PRO A 26 -9.44 18.62 -1.00
N SER A 27 -10.40 19.50 -0.69
CA SER A 27 -10.45 20.19 0.60
C SER A 27 -10.72 19.22 1.76
N LYS A 28 -10.40 19.64 3.00
CA LYS A 28 -10.74 18.84 4.20
C LYS A 28 -12.22 18.47 4.25
N LYS A 29 -13.11 19.43 3.93
CA LYS A 29 -14.57 19.20 3.91
C LYS A 29 -15.00 18.14 2.89
N GLU A 30 -14.33 18.07 1.75
CA GLU A 30 -14.58 17.02 0.75
C GLU A 30 -14.08 15.67 1.24
N LEU A 31 -12.89 15.62 1.86
CA LEU A 31 -12.36 14.39 2.45
C LEU A 31 -13.26 13.87 3.58
N ASP A 32 -13.78 14.74 4.46
CA ASP A 32 -14.76 14.39 5.51
C ASP A 32 -15.98 13.68 4.90
N LYS A 33 -16.50 14.19 3.78
CA LYS A 33 -17.63 13.57 3.05
C LYS A 33 -17.26 12.22 2.43
N ILE A 34 -16.09 12.13 1.80
CA ILE A 34 -15.60 10.88 1.19
C ILE A 34 -15.45 9.79 2.25
N ILE A 35 -14.81 10.10 3.37
CA ILE A 35 -14.62 9.18 4.48
C ILE A 35 -15.95 8.73 5.09
N SER A 36 -16.88 9.66 5.30
CA SER A 36 -18.21 9.35 5.82
C SER A 36 -18.97 8.42 4.88
N LEU A 37 -18.94 8.69 3.58
CA LEU A 37 -19.57 7.86 2.56
C LEU A 37 -18.93 6.46 2.49
N ALA A 38 -17.62 6.38 2.58
CA ALA A 38 -16.89 5.11 2.61
C ALA A 38 -17.33 4.23 3.78
N ARG A 39 -17.39 4.82 5.00
CA ARG A 39 -17.85 4.12 6.21
C ARG A 39 -19.26 3.58 6.06
N ILE A 40 -20.20 4.41 5.60
CA ILE A 40 -21.60 4.02 5.40
C ILE A 40 -21.72 2.83 4.44
N ASN A 41 -20.83 2.77 3.43
CA ASN A 41 -20.81 1.69 2.45
C ASN A 41 -19.86 0.52 2.81
N GLY A 42 -19.34 0.47 4.03
CA GLY A 42 -18.48 -0.62 4.52
C GLY A 42 -17.11 -0.69 3.83
N ILE A 43 -16.66 0.41 3.21
CA ILE A 43 -15.28 0.53 2.72
C ILE A 43 -14.40 0.89 3.91
N ASN A 44 -13.45 0.02 4.22
CA ASN A 44 -12.59 0.14 5.40
C ASN A 44 -11.09 -0.02 5.09
N LEU A 45 -10.69 0.19 3.84
CA LEU A 45 -9.31 0.10 3.41
C LEU A 45 -8.91 1.38 2.67
N LEU A 46 -7.80 2.00 3.10
CA LEU A 46 -7.14 3.10 2.40
C LEU A 46 -5.83 2.59 1.80
N ASP A 47 -5.60 2.94 0.55
CA ASP A 47 -4.33 2.75 -0.15
C ASP A 47 -3.63 4.10 -0.28
N THR A 48 -2.48 4.22 0.33
CA THR A 48 -1.63 5.40 0.29
C THR A 48 -0.18 5.05 -0.07
N ALA A 49 0.70 6.03 -0.06
CA ALA A 49 2.13 5.83 -0.18
C ALA A 49 2.87 7.04 0.38
N LYS A 50 4.08 6.85 0.87
CA LYS A 50 5.00 7.92 1.29
C LYS A 50 5.25 8.93 0.16
N GLY A 51 5.27 8.46 -1.10
CA GLY A 51 5.43 9.28 -2.30
C GLY A 51 4.20 10.10 -2.72
N TYR A 52 3.08 10.05 -1.99
CA TYR A 52 1.83 10.75 -2.36
C TYR A 52 1.70 12.13 -1.70
N GLY A 53 2.78 12.91 -1.66
CA GLY A 53 2.80 14.23 -1.07
C GLY A 53 2.41 14.21 0.43
N ASP A 54 1.41 15.01 0.81
CA ASP A 54 0.92 15.08 2.20
C ASP A 54 -0.27 14.13 2.48
N ALA A 55 -0.52 13.11 1.64
CA ALA A 55 -1.65 12.20 1.79
C ALA A 55 -1.67 11.48 3.15
N GLU A 56 -0.53 10.95 3.61
CA GLU A 56 -0.43 10.28 4.92
C GLU A 56 -0.77 11.24 6.07
N GLU A 57 -0.24 12.46 6.05
CA GLU A 57 -0.53 13.48 7.06
C GLU A 57 -2.01 13.88 7.07
N ARG A 58 -2.63 13.95 5.89
CA ARG A 58 -4.06 14.24 5.76
C ARG A 58 -4.92 13.13 6.31
N ILE A 59 -4.55 11.87 6.06
CA ILE A 59 -5.19 10.70 6.66
C ILE A 59 -5.09 10.78 8.19
N GLY A 60 -3.89 11.05 8.73
CA GLY A 60 -3.64 11.15 10.17
C GLY A 60 -4.35 12.31 10.88
N LYS A 61 -4.92 13.28 10.12
CA LYS A 61 -5.76 14.36 10.69
C LYS A 61 -7.19 13.93 10.99
N PHE A 62 -7.62 12.76 10.51
CA PHE A 62 -8.92 12.21 10.86
C PHE A 62 -8.81 11.42 12.17
N SER A 63 -9.44 11.91 13.24
CA SER A 63 -9.53 11.18 14.51
C SER A 63 -10.42 9.93 14.35
N ASN A 64 -10.04 8.84 15.01
CA ASN A 64 -10.81 7.59 15.06
C ASN A 64 -11.08 6.98 13.66
N LEU A 65 -10.06 6.98 12.79
CA LEU A 65 -10.14 6.28 11.53
C LEU A 65 -10.08 4.76 11.79
N ASP A 66 -11.25 4.13 11.75
CA ASP A 66 -11.37 2.66 11.76
C ASP A 66 -11.16 2.10 10.35
N PHE A 67 -10.03 2.48 9.72
CA PHE A 67 -9.61 2.01 8.43
C PHE A 67 -8.31 1.25 8.52
N ARG A 68 -8.24 0.14 7.85
CA ARG A 68 -6.98 -0.53 7.55
C ARG A 68 -6.20 0.31 6.55
N ILE A 69 -4.92 0.52 6.78
CA ILE A 69 -4.10 1.36 5.91
C ILE A 69 -3.00 0.51 5.28
N VAL A 70 -2.94 0.55 3.95
CA VAL A 70 -1.80 0.06 3.17
C VAL A 70 -1.02 1.26 2.69
N THR A 71 0.26 1.33 3.06
CA THR A 71 1.18 2.34 2.53
C THR A 71 2.34 1.70 1.77
N LYS A 72 3.13 2.54 1.10
CA LYS A 72 4.28 2.09 0.32
C LYS A 72 5.50 2.93 0.66
N ILE A 73 6.61 2.26 0.88
CA ILE A 73 7.92 2.89 1.06
C ILE A 73 8.56 3.15 -0.30
N ASN A 74 9.33 4.24 -0.35
CA ASN A 74 10.05 4.66 -1.55
C ASN A 74 11.43 3.98 -1.62
N SER A 75 12.25 4.43 -2.56
CA SER A 75 13.65 3.98 -2.70
C SER A 75 14.43 4.10 -1.41
N ILE A 76 15.27 3.10 -1.15
CA ILE A 76 16.08 2.98 0.06
C ILE A 76 17.44 3.63 -0.18
N SER A 77 17.93 4.36 0.82
CA SER A 77 19.28 4.94 0.85
C SER A 77 19.84 4.90 2.27
N VAL A 78 21.09 5.29 2.44
CA VAL A 78 21.74 5.36 3.78
C VAL A 78 20.94 6.22 4.75
N ASP A 79 20.42 7.36 4.27
CA ASP A 79 19.64 8.30 5.07
C ASP A 79 18.15 7.96 5.11
N CYS A 80 17.70 6.96 4.36
CA CYS A 80 16.27 6.61 4.19
C CYS A 80 16.09 5.08 4.23
N SER A 81 16.38 4.49 5.41
CA SER A 81 16.22 3.05 5.65
C SER A 81 14.76 2.61 5.65
N VAL A 82 14.51 1.29 5.56
CA VAL A 82 13.16 0.70 5.69
C VAL A 82 12.54 1.10 7.03
N GLU A 83 13.29 0.98 8.13
CA GLU A 83 12.80 1.31 9.47
C GLU A 83 12.39 2.77 9.58
N ASN A 84 13.26 3.70 9.15
CA ASN A 84 12.96 5.13 9.19
C ASN A 84 11.72 5.49 8.36
N GLN A 85 11.53 4.86 7.20
CA GLN A 85 10.36 5.12 6.36
C GLN A 85 9.07 4.61 6.98
N VAL A 86 9.09 3.45 7.62
CA VAL A 86 7.93 2.86 8.31
C VAL A 86 7.56 3.70 9.52
N GLU A 87 8.52 4.08 10.36
CA GLU A 87 8.27 4.91 11.56
C GLU A 87 7.73 6.30 11.16
N ASP A 88 8.27 6.92 10.13
CA ASP A 88 7.77 8.20 9.60
C ASP A 88 6.31 8.07 9.09
N SER A 89 5.99 6.99 8.37
CA SER A 89 4.62 6.73 7.92
C SER A 89 3.66 6.52 9.09
N LEU A 90 4.05 5.74 10.10
CA LEU A 90 3.26 5.55 11.33
C LEU A 90 2.98 6.89 12.04
N GLN A 91 4.00 7.73 12.15
CA GLN A 91 3.88 9.06 12.76
C GLN A 91 2.93 9.96 11.95
N ARG A 92 3.08 10.04 10.63
CA ARG A 92 2.19 10.85 9.76
C ARG A 92 0.76 10.38 9.79
N LEU A 93 0.55 9.07 9.75
CA LEU A 93 -0.77 8.42 9.78
C LEU A 93 -1.40 8.46 11.19
N LYS A 94 -0.60 8.75 12.23
CA LYS A 94 -1.01 8.65 13.64
C LYS A 94 -1.59 7.29 14.00
N ASN A 95 -0.96 6.25 13.50
CA ASN A 95 -1.30 4.85 13.73
C ASN A 95 -0.12 4.14 14.38
N ASP A 96 -0.40 3.16 15.24
CA ASP A 96 0.62 2.32 15.88
C ASP A 96 1.02 1.14 14.98
N ILE A 97 0.12 0.72 14.10
CA ILE A 97 0.28 -0.46 13.24
C ILE A 97 -0.21 -0.16 11.83
N LEU A 98 0.55 -0.56 10.82
CA LEU A 98 0.12 -0.58 9.43
C LEU A 98 -0.54 -1.94 9.10
N TYR A 99 -1.69 -1.94 8.45
CA TYR A 99 -2.27 -3.16 7.90
C TYR A 99 -1.38 -3.74 6.80
N GLY A 100 -0.84 -2.89 5.93
CA GLY A 100 0.09 -3.30 4.89
C GLY A 100 1.19 -2.28 4.66
N CYS A 101 2.42 -2.76 4.43
CA CYS A 101 3.52 -1.95 3.95
C CYS A 101 4.17 -2.62 2.75
N LEU A 102 4.22 -1.91 1.62
CA LEU A 102 4.71 -2.42 0.36
C LEU A 102 5.98 -1.70 -0.08
N PHE A 103 6.87 -2.41 -0.74
CA PHE A 103 7.86 -1.75 -1.59
C PHE A 103 7.13 -1.18 -2.82
N HIS A 104 7.27 0.13 -3.04
CA HIS A 104 6.60 0.82 -4.16
C HIS A 104 7.20 0.41 -5.50
N ASP A 105 8.52 0.17 -5.53
CA ASP A 105 9.25 -0.38 -6.66
C ASP A 105 9.89 -1.71 -6.26
N VAL A 106 9.48 -2.80 -6.92
CA VAL A 106 10.02 -4.14 -6.69
C VAL A 106 11.50 -4.24 -7.00
N ASN A 107 12.03 -3.39 -7.88
CA ASN A 107 13.44 -3.39 -8.25
C ASN A 107 14.36 -3.12 -7.05
N GLU A 108 13.90 -2.43 -6.01
CA GLU A 108 14.66 -2.26 -4.77
C GLU A 108 14.98 -3.61 -4.12
N LEU A 109 13.96 -4.49 -3.99
CA LEU A 109 14.14 -5.85 -3.47
C LEU A 109 14.96 -6.75 -4.38
N LEU A 110 14.78 -6.63 -5.71
CA LEU A 110 15.53 -7.45 -6.66
C LEU A 110 17.03 -7.10 -6.67
N LYS A 111 17.36 -5.82 -6.42
CA LYS A 111 18.76 -5.36 -6.30
C LYS A 111 19.36 -5.70 -4.93
N LEU A 112 18.57 -5.59 -3.87
CA LEU A 112 19.03 -5.79 -2.49
C LEU A 112 18.02 -6.66 -1.71
N PRO A 113 18.05 -8.00 -1.88
CA PRO A 113 17.08 -8.91 -1.24
C PRO A 113 17.10 -8.87 0.29
N SER A 114 18.19 -8.42 0.92
CA SER A 114 18.28 -8.25 2.38
C SER A 114 17.26 -7.27 2.95
N LEU A 115 16.73 -6.34 2.14
CA LEU A 115 15.66 -5.43 2.56
C LEU A 115 14.39 -6.18 2.98
N TRP A 116 14.20 -7.40 2.45
CA TRP A 116 13.09 -8.26 2.86
C TRP A 116 13.20 -8.71 4.32
N GLU A 117 14.40 -8.96 4.79
CA GLU A 117 14.65 -9.29 6.21
C GLU A 117 14.41 -8.08 7.12
N GLU A 118 14.78 -6.88 6.68
CA GLU A 118 14.55 -5.65 7.44
C GLU A 118 13.05 -5.39 7.65
N ILE A 119 12.24 -5.47 6.60
CA ILE A 119 10.80 -5.25 6.73
C ILE A 119 10.11 -6.39 7.51
N ASN A 120 10.59 -7.64 7.38
CA ASN A 120 10.13 -8.77 8.17
C ASN A 120 10.41 -8.56 9.67
N PHE A 121 11.52 -7.95 10.02
CA PHE A 121 11.82 -7.63 11.41
C PHE A 121 10.79 -6.64 12.00
N LEU A 122 10.39 -5.62 11.23
CA LEU A 122 9.34 -4.69 11.65
C LEU A 122 7.97 -5.36 11.77
N LYS A 123 7.66 -6.30 10.89
CA LYS A 123 6.47 -7.13 11.01
C LYS A 123 6.50 -7.96 12.31
N LYS A 124 7.63 -8.60 12.62
CA LYS A 124 7.80 -9.35 13.89
C LYS A 124 7.68 -8.46 15.13
N LYS A 125 8.08 -7.19 15.04
CA LYS A 125 7.88 -6.17 16.09
C LYS A 125 6.41 -5.72 16.22
N GLY A 126 5.50 -6.18 15.36
CA GLY A 126 4.08 -5.81 15.38
C GLY A 126 3.78 -4.42 14.80
N LYS A 127 4.72 -3.79 14.09
CA LYS A 127 4.51 -2.49 13.42
C LYS A 127 3.73 -2.63 12.10
N ILE A 128 3.75 -3.81 11.50
CA ILE A 128 3.13 -4.11 10.20
C ILE A 128 2.46 -5.49 10.29
N GLU A 129 1.20 -5.60 9.84
CA GLU A 129 0.52 -6.90 9.77
C GLU A 129 0.92 -7.67 8.51
N LYS A 130 0.99 -6.99 7.35
CA LYS A 130 1.28 -7.59 6.05
C LYS A 130 2.36 -6.82 5.31
N ILE A 131 3.35 -7.53 4.83
CA ILE A 131 4.42 -6.97 4.00
C ILE A 131 4.29 -7.43 2.56
N GLY A 132 4.70 -6.58 1.64
CA GLY A 132 4.54 -6.93 0.23
C GLY A 132 5.17 -5.98 -0.76
N VAL A 133 4.66 -6.04 -1.98
CA VAL A 133 5.22 -5.30 -3.12
C VAL A 133 4.13 -4.81 -4.07
N SER A 134 4.41 -3.70 -4.74
CA SER A 134 3.67 -3.26 -5.92
C SER A 134 4.34 -3.82 -7.16
N LEU A 135 3.58 -4.53 -8.01
CA LEU A 135 4.08 -5.20 -9.20
C LEU A 135 3.35 -4.67 -10.44
N TYR A 136 4.08 -4.51 -11.53
CA TYR A 136 3.53 -4.12 -12.82
C TYR A 136 3.56 -5.24 -13.85
N ASN A 137 4.43 -6.25 -13.63
CA ASN A 137 4.64 -7.34 -14.57
C ASN A 137 4.69 -8.70 -13.83
N PRO A 138 4.02 -9.76 -14.33
CA PRO A 138 4.13 -11.10 -13.77
C PRO A 138 5.54 -11.64 -13.63
N TYR A 139 6.46 -11.25 -14.51
CA TYR A 139 7.86 -11.62 -14.43
C TYR A 139 8.54 -11.16 -13.12
N GLU A 140 8.16 -10.00 -12.61
CA GLU A 140 8.65 -9.48 -11.32
C GLU A 140 8.26 -10.41 -10.15
N LEU A 141 7.06 -10.98 -10.21
CA LEU A 141 6.62 -11.98 -9.22
C LEU A 141 7.47 -13.25 -9.29
N GLU A 142 7.77 -13.74 -10.51
CA GLU A 142 8.61 -14.95 -10.67
C GLU A 142 10.03 -14.69 -10.13
N GLN A 143 10.60 -13.51 -10.36
CA GLN A 143 11.90 -13.15 -9.81
C GLN A 143 11.89 -13.15 -8.28
N LEU A 144 10.89 -12.55 -7.62
CA LEU A 144 10.75 -12.59 -6.15
C LEU A 144 10.66 -14.01 -5.63
N LEU A 145 9.81 -14.84 -6.25
CA LEU A 145 9.65 -16.23 -5.84
C LEU A 145 10.93 -17.05 -6.03
N SER A 146 11.75 -16.76 -7.05
CA SER A 146 13.05 -17.41 -7.25
C SER A 146 14.07 -17.06 -6.16
N LEU A 147 13.90 -15.89 -5.52
CA LEU A 147 14.68 -15.46 -4.36
C LEU A 147 14.09 -15.96 -3.01
N ASN A 148 13.07 -16.84 -3.04
CA ASN A 148 12.30 -17.28 -1.87
C ASN A 148 11.62 -16.13 -1.12
N ILE A 149 11.35 -15.00 -1.77
CA ILE A 149 10.59 -13.88 -1.23
C ILE A 149 9.11 -14.13 -1.54
N ILE A 150 8.33 -14.45 -0.49
CA ILE A 150 6.89 -14.68 -0.60
C ILE A 150 6.18 -13.54 0.14
N PRO A 151 5.57 -12.58 -0.57
CA PRO A 151 4.85 -11.48 0.05
C PRO A 151 3.53 -11.95 0.67
N ASP A 152 3.07 -11.29 1.75
CA ASP A 152 1.72 -11.50 2.29
C ASP A 152 0.66 -10.82 1.39
N LEU A 153 1.05 -9.72 0.75
CA LEU A 153 0.18 -8.83 -0.03
C LEU A 153 0.90 -8.33 -1.27
N ILE A 154 0.22 -8.34 -2.40
CA ILE A 154 0.70 -7.68 -3.62
C ILE A 154 -0.35 -6.70 -4.15
N GLN A 155 0.13 -5.62 -4.75
CA GLN A 155 -0.69 -4.70 -5.52
C GLN A 155 -0.33 -4.82 -7.00
N ILE A 156 -1.35 -5.04 -7.85
CA ILE A 156 -1.16 -5.30 -9.28
C ILE A 156 -2.15 -4.53 -10.14
N PRO A 157 -1.77 -4.08 -11.34
CA PRO A 157 -2.72 -3.54 -12.30
C PRO A 157 -3.55 -4.68 -12.91
N PHE A 158 -4.87 -4.62 -12.72
CA PHE A 158 -5.80 -5.57 -13.32
C PHE A 158 -7.08 -4.87 -13.76
N ASN A 159 -7.41 -4.96 -15.04
CA ASN A 159 -8.61 -4.37 -15.62
C ASN A 159 -9.01 -5.14 -16.90
N LEU A 160 -10.02 -4.67 -17.62
CA LEU A 160 -10.53 -5.34 -18.83
C LEU A 160 -9.48 -5.48 -19.94
N ILE A 161 -8.57 -4.52 -20.05
CA ILE A 161 -7.52 -4.47 -21.09
C ILE A 161 -6.23 -5.13 -20.59
N ASN A 162 -5.84 -4.87 -19.33
CA ASN A 162 -4.63 -5.44 -18.74
C ASN A 162 -4.98 -6.63 -17.85
N ARG A 163 -4.82 -7.83 -18.39
CA ARG A 163 -5.13 -9.10 -17.72
C ARG A 163 -3.91 -10.00 -17.53
N ARG A 164 -2.71 -9.44 -17.59
CA ARG A 164 -1.44 -10.20 -17.54
C ARG A 164 -1.31 -11.11 -16.32
N PHE A 165 -1.87 -10.71 -15.17
CA PHE A 165 -1.85 -11.51 -13.94
C PHE A 165 -2.96 -12.57 -13.84
N ALA A 166 -3.89 -12.66 -14.81
CA ALA A 166 -5.02 -13.59 -14.71
C ALA A 166 -4.61 -15.06 -14.50
N THR A 167 -3.57 -15.50 -15.18
CA THR A 167 -3.05 -16.88 -15.07
C THR A 167 -2.38 -17.17 -13.74
N TYR A 168 -2.01 -16.13 -12.98
CA TYR A 168 -1.33 -16.24 -11.69
C TYR A 168 -2.27 -16.35 -10.49
N PHE A 169 -3.54 -16.04 -10.63
CA PHE A 169 -4.48 -16.01 -9.48
C PHE A 169 -4.57 -17.34 -8.74
N LYS A 170 -4.48 -18.47 -9.45
CA LYS A 170 -4.45 -19.80 -8.80
C LYS A 170 -3.19 -19.98 -7.97
N LYS A 171 -2.02 -19.60 -8.49
CA LYS A 171 -0.72 -19.66 -7.81
C LYS A 171 -0.72 -18.75 -6.58
N LEU A 172 -1.16 -17.50 -6.72
CA LEU A 172 -1.25 -16.53 -5.63
C LEU A 172 -2.17 -17.01 -4.50
N ARG A 173 -3.33 -17.58 -4.84
CA ARG A 173 -4.25 -18.16 -3.86
C ARG A 173 -3.62 -19.34 -3.09
N ASN A 174 -2.91 -20.22 -3.79
CA ASN A 174 -2.24 -21.36 -3.17
C ASN A 174 -1.14 -20.91 -2.19
N LEU A 175 -0.44 -19.82 -2.51
CA LEU A 175 0.56 -19.17 -1.65
C LEU A 175 -0.07 -18.30 -0.55
N LYS A 176 -1.41 -18.16 -0.52
CA LYS A 176 -2.17 -17.32 0.44
C LYS A 176 -1.79 -15.84 0.35
N ILE A 177 -1.38 -15.37 -0.82
CA ILE A 177 -1.03 -13.97 -1.05
C ILE A 177 -2.31 -13.17 -1.28
N GLU A 178 -2.50 -12.10 -0.51
CA GLU A 178 -3.58 -11.14 -0.71
C GLU A 178 -3.31 -10.28 -1.94
N ILE A 179 -4.36 -9.95 -2.71
CA ILE A 179 -4.24 -9.21 -3.97
C ILE A 179 -5.09 -7.93 -3.87
N HIS A 180 -4.42 -6.80 -4.13
CA HIS A 180 -5.03 -5.48 -4.29
C HIS A 180 -4.88 -4.93 -5.69
#